data_45bc9a686568eef1e5e34f594f7c0696
#
_entry.id   45bc9a686568eef1e5e34f594f7c0696
#
_cell.length_a   1.000
_cell.length_b   1.000
_cell.length_c   1.000
_cell.angle_alpha   90.00
_cell.angle_beta   90.00
_cell.angle_gamma   90.00
#
_symmetry.space_group_name_H-M   'P 1'
#
loop_
_entity.id
_entity.type
_entity.pdbx_description
1 polymer ?
#
loop_
_entity_poly.entity_id
_entity_poly.type
_entity_poly.pdbx_seq_one_letter_code
_entity_poly.pdbx_strand_id
1 'polypeptide(L)'
;MGFIASSCSFTRFRVIDPVPDGLWAEIPQLLKNGAFLDIDESAESQADGWVSFDDYLDTTWQAGPPQKGAYIAFSLRLDIRRIPAGVVRKYLDLALKREKAENEKNGKKFISRERRKELKEQVQLSLRRRFLPVPGEFNVIWNTANNEIWFASTQTKMLELFVQRFLATFRLHIEQLTPPDLALSMLGKESEEAIHDADSVDYTMDGILGQDFLTWLWFQSDVAPSFFRTDDGQPFQVSMEKRVTVTGFSGVDRETASVTASDIASPLSEARVGLRWGKKVSSALIHLTKDDFGFDVSVKAADFSLNSLKTPKIDKSDRDDDPDSLFLEKVFLIETAVTLLDSLYRQFLGLRLDKDMWDKTTDEMIQWIKERC
;
A
#
# COMPACT_ATOMS: atom_id res chain seq x y z
N MET A 1 -5.89 7.88 -4.43
CA MET A 1 -6.80 8.67 -3.56
C MET A 1 -6.00 9.01 -2.31
N GLY A 2 -5.96 10.29 -1.91
CA GLY A 2 -5.16 10.76 -0.78
C GLY A 2 -5.80 10.45 0.57
N PHE A 3 -5.08 10.77 1.65
CA PHE A 3 -5.53 10.51 3.03
C PHE A 3 -6.80 11.27 3.43
N ILE A 4 -7.07 12.42 2.82
CA ILE A 4 -8.27 13.23 3.11
C ILE A 4 -9.54 12.67 2.45
N ALA A 5 -9.41 11.73 1.52
CA ALA A 5 -10.54 11.10 0.85
C ALA A 5 -11.39 10.25 1.81
N SER A 6 -12.61 9.88 1.37
CA SER A 6 -13.52 8.99 2.14
C SER A 6 -12.93 7.61 2.40
N SER A 7 -12.00 7.18 1.57
CA SER A 7 -11.22 5.96 1.78
C SER A 7 -9.78 6.18 1.29
N CYS A 8 -8.81 5.62 1.98
CA CYS A 8 -7.41 5.68 1.61
C CYS A 8 -6.80 4.27 1.54
N SER A 9 -5.75 4.14 0.73
CA SER A 9 -4.92 2.93 0.68
C SER A 9 -3.48 3.37 0.81
N PHE A 10 -2.74 2.73 1.70
CA PHE A 10 -1.38 3.12 1.98
C PHE A 10 -0.53 1.96 2.50
N THR A 11 0.76 2.16 2.43
CA THR A 11 1.79 1.28 2.98
C THR A 11 2.51 2.04 4.09
N ARG A 12 2.84 1.33 5.16
CA ARG A 12 3.57 1.84 6.32
C ARG A 12 5.05 1.58 6.14
N PHE A 13 5.86 2.59 6.49
CA PHE A 13 7.32 2.52 6.53
C PHE A 13 7.82 3.04 7.87
N ARG A 14 9.05 2.69 8.20
CA ARG A 14 9.77 3.22 9.36
C ARG A 14 11.14 3.72 8.92
N VAL A 15 11.55 4.86 9.47
CA VAL A 15 12.93 5.31 9.35
C VAL A 15 13.81 4.45 10.26
N ILE A 16 14.85 3.82 9.68
CA ILE A 16 15.75 2.93 10.40
C ILE A 16 17.03 3.63 10.88
N ASP A 17 17.43 4.70 10.19
CA ASP A 17 18.58 5.50 10.60
C ASP A 17 18.22 6.44 11.75
N PRO A 18 19.20 6.82 12.59
CA PRO A 18 19.01 7.88 13.56
C PRO A 18 18.66 9.20 12.86
N VAL A 19 17.51 9.78 13.22
CA VAL A 19 17.06 11.07 12.66
C VAL A 19 17.85 12.20 13.34
N PRO A 20 18.61 13.04 12.61
CA PRO A 20 19.32 14.16 13.19
C PRO A 20 18.37 15.21 13.77
N ASP A 21 18.66 15.76 14.94
CA ASP A 21 17.82 16.76 15.62
C ASP A 21 17.51 17.99 14.77
N GLY A 22 18.45 18.41 13.90
CA GLY A 22 18.29 19.56 13.01
C GLY A 22 17.45 19.31 11.76
N LEU A 23 17.17 18.04 11.42
CA LEU A 23 16.51 17.68 10.16
C LEU A 23 15.14 18.35 9.99
N TRP A 24 14.37 18.42 11.06
CA TRP A 24 13.01 18.97 11.00
C TRP A 24 12.95 20.42 10.50
N ALA A 25 13.95 21.22 10.85
CA ALA A 25 14.06 22.58 10.35
C ALA A 25 14.51 22.67 8.88
N GLU A 26 15.21 21.65 8.39
CA GLU A 26 15.73 21.58 7.02
C GLU A 26 14.73 21.00 6.01
N ILE A 27 13.73 20.24 6.48
CA ILE A 27 12.75 19.56 5.63
C ILE A 27 12.13 20.46 4.56
N PRO A 28 11.65 21.69 4.87
CA PRO A 28 11.05 22.55 3.84
C PRO A 28 12.03 22.86 2.69
N GLN A 29 13.32 23.04 3.01
CA GLN A 29 14.34 23.30 1.99
C GLN A 29 14.71 22.04 1.22
N LEU A 30 14.79 20.90 1.88
CA LEU A 30 15.06 19.60 1.24
C LEU A 30 13.96 19.21 0.25
N LEU A 31 12.70 19.43 0.62
CA LEU A 31 11.55 19.21 -0.25
C LEU A 31 11.59 20.14 -1.47
N LYS A 32 11.90 21.45 -1.29
CA LYS A 32 12.08 22.39 -2.40
C LYS A 32 13.21 22.01 -3.33
N ASN A 33 14.31 21.48 -2.81
CA ASN A 33 15.44 21.03 -3.63
C ASN A 33 15.08 19.78 -4.48
N GLY A 34 14.17 18.95 -3.99
CA GLY A 34 13.63 17.78 -4.70
C GLY A 34 12.27 18.02 -5.35
N ALA A 35 11.86 19.27 -5.51
CA ALA A 35 10.54 19.61 -6.03
C ALA A 35 10.30 19.07 -7.45
N PHE A 36 9.04 18.81 -7.76
CA PHE A 36 8.61 18.37 -9.08
C PHE A 36 8.92 19.43 -10.14
N LEU A 37 9.46 18.96 -11.25
CA LEU A 37 9.71 19.79 -12.44
C LEU A 37 8.74 19.40 -13.55
N ASP A 38 7.98 20.37 -14.05
CA ASP A 38 7.01 20.18 -15.11
C ASP A 38 7.69 19.76 -16.41
N ILE A 39 7.08 18.82 -17.11
CA ILE A 39 7.56 18.29 -18.39
C ILE A 39 6.61 18.54 -19.55
N ASP A 40 5.58 19.35 -19.40
CA ASP A 40 4.54 19.54 -20.42
C ASP A 40 5.13 19.94 -21.78
N GLU A 41 6.10 20.82 -21.80
CA GLU A 41 6.76 21.30 -23.00
C GLU A 41 7.98 20.48 -23.42
N SER A 42 8.42 19.51 -22.60
CA SER A 42 9.58 18.66 -22.91
C SER A 42 9.17 17.40 -23.69
N ALA A 43 10.14 16.59 -24.10
CA ALA A 43 9.90 15.28 -24.72
C ALA A 43 10.11 14.13 -23.74
N GLU A 44 10.24 14.42 -22.45
CA GLU A 44 10.42 13.42 -21.41
C GLU A 44 9.18 12.54 -21.27
N SER A 45 9.38 11.27 -20.95
CA SER A 45 8.30 10.30 -20.83
C SER A 45 7.66 10.30 -19.44
N GLN A 46 8.41 10.70 -18.43
CA GLN A 46 7.97 10.81 -17.05
C GLN A 46 8.85 11.80 -16.27
N ALA A 47 8.28 12.39 -15.24
CA ALA A 47 8.98 13.14 -14.22
C ALA A 47 8.36 12.85 -12.86
N ASP A 48 9.16 12.90 -11.81
CA ASP A 48 8.70 12.77 -10.44
C ASP A 48 9.41 13.79 -9.52
N GLY A 49 8.75 14.15 -8.43
CA GLY A 49 9.28 15.11 -7.48
C GLY A 49 8.27 15.44 -6.38
N TRP A 50 8.72 16.22 -5.42
CA TRP A 50 7.90 16.62 -4.27
C TRP A 50 7.01 17.81 -4.59
N VAL A 51 5.80 17.79 -4.05
CA VAL A 51 4.81 18.90 -4.11
C VAL A 51 4.15 19.06 -2.74
N SER A 52 3.46 20.17 -2.55
CA SER A 52 2.67 20.39 -1.34
C SER A 52 1.61 19.32 -1.15
N PHE A 53 1.31 19.01 0.10
CA PHE A 53 0.21 18.10 0.46
C PHE A 53 -1.15 18.72 0.17
N ASP A 54 -1.27 20.05 0.34
CA ASP A 54 -2.53 20.76 0.21
C ASP A 54 -2.87 21.12 -1.24
N ASP A 55 -1.84 21.27 -2.08
CA ASP A 55 -1.98 21.55 -3.52
C ASP A 55 -0.89 20.83 -4.31
N TYR A 56 -1.26 19.81 -5.09
CA TYR A 56 -0.32 19.02 -5.91
C TYR A 56 0.33 19.83 -7.07
N LEU A 57 -0.12 21.06 -7.32
CA LEU A 57 0.49 21.98 -8.27
C LEU A 57 1.53 22.89 -7.60
N ASP A 58 1.48 23.04 -6.28
CA ASP A 58 2.42 23.89 -5.54
C ASP A 58 3.74 23.17 -5.28
N THR A 59 4.79 23.57 -5.99
CA THR A 59 6.17 23.09 -5.84
C THR A 59 7.01 23.98 -4.92
N THR A 60 6.42 25.05 -4.38
CA THR A 60 7.10 26.09 -3.59
C THR A 60 6.63 26.17 -2.15
N TRP A 61 5.60 25.40 -1.79
CA TRP A 61 4.95 25.40 -0.49
C TRP A 61 4.37 26.77 -0.09
N GLN A 62 3.75 27.46 -1.04
CA GLN A 62 3.01 28.71 -0.79
C GLN A 62 1.63 28.44 -0.19
N ALA A 63 1.02 27.28 -0.49
CA ALA A 63 -0.27 26.88 0.06
C ALA A 63 -0.21 26.60 1.56
N GLY A 64 0.95 26.21 2.10
CA GLY A 64 1.18 25.96 3.51
C GLY A 64 2.51 25.25 3.78
N PRO A 65 2.99 25.31 5.02
CA PRO A 65 4.21 24.58 5.40
C PRO A 65 3.96 23.06 5.40
N PRO A 66 5.00 22.24 5.17
CA PRO A 66 4.85 20.78 5.25
C PRO A 66 4.59 20.27 6.68
N GLN A 67 4.88 21.09 7.70
CA GLN A 67 4.65 20.72 9.09
C GLN A 67 3.21 21.00 9.51
N LYS A 68 2.53 19.94 9.97
CA LYS A 68 1.15 19.98 10.47
C LYS A 68 1.09 19.30 11.85
N GLY A 69 1.24 20.08 12.91
CA GLY A 69 1.35 19.54 14.27
C GLY A 69 2.58 18.64 14.44
N ALA A 70 2.37 17.40 14.87
CA ALA A 70 3.41 16.38 15.05
C ALA A 70 3.74 15.62 13.75
N TYR A 71 3.27 16.08 12.60
CA TYR A 71 3.45 15.41 11.32
C TYR A 71 4.14 16.30 10.30
N ILE A 72 4.86 15.67 9.39
CA ILE A 72 5.32 16.29 8.15
C ILE A 72 4.48 15.70 7.02
N ALA A 73 3.75 16.55 6.30
CA ALA A 73 2.85 16.18 5.22
C ALA A 73 3.31 16.80 3.89
N PHE A 74 3.50 15.94 2.88
CA PHE A 74 3.88 16.32 1.52
C PHE A 74 3.40 15.26 0.54
N SER A 75 3.58 15.47 -0.76
CA SER A 75 3.15 14.52 -1.77
C SER A 75 4.27 14.22 -2.77
N LEU A 76 4.34 12.97 -3.23
CA LEU A 76 5.11 12.58 -4.40
C LEU A 76 4.21 12.72 -5.63
N ARG A 77 4.56 13.64 -6.54
CA ARG A 77 3.93 13.74 -7.85
C ARG A 77 4.74 12.96 -8.88
N LEU A 78 4.04 12.15 -9.68
CA LEU A 78 4.60 11.41 -10.81
C LEU A 78 3.75 11.66 -12.04
N ASP A 79 4.31 12.36 -13.01
CA ASP A 79 3.67 12.60 -14.30
C ASP A 79 4.18 11.61 -15.34
N ILE A 80 3.27 10.92 -16.04
CA ILE A 80 3.62 9.91 -17.04
C ILE A 80 2.90 10.21 -18.35
N ARG A 81 3.66 10.32 -19.44
CA ARG A 81 3.11 10.40 -20.81
C ARG A 81 2.69 9.03 -21.30
N ARG A 82 1.40 8.79 -21.33
CA ARG A 82 0.82 7.55 -21.86
C ARG A 82 0.36 7.75 -23.27
N ILE A 83 1.13 7.23 -24.25
CA ILE A 83 0.74 7.22 -25.65
C ILE A 83 0.04 5.88 -25.92
N PRO A 84 -1.25 5.90 -26.36
CA PRO A 84 -1.96 4.66 -26.67
C PRO A 84 -1.24 3.85 -27.75
N ALA A 85 -1.10 2.56 -27.57
CA ALA A 85 -0.39 1.68 -28.49
C ALA A 85 -0.95 1.72 -29.93
N GLY A 86 -2.26 1.89 -30.06
CA GLY A 86 -2.93 2.04 -31.36
C GLY A 86 -2.49 3.32 -32.12
N VAL A 87 -2.20 4.41 -31.38
CA VAL A 87 -1.69 5.65 -31.98
C VAL A 87 -0.26 5.45 -32.46
N VAL A 88 0.60 4.85 -31.65
CA VAL A 88 1.98 4.53 -32.03
C VAL A 88 2.00 3.66 -33.29
N ARG A 89 1.18 2.58 -33.31
CA ARG A 89 1.06 1.69 -34.46
C ARG A 89 0.64 2.44 -35.72
N LYS A 90 -0.42 3.27 -35.65
CA LYS A 90 -0.89 4.07 -36.81
C LYS A 90 0.21 4.94 -37.41
N TYR A 91 0.92 5.69 -36.58
CA TYR A 91 1.96 6.60 -37.04
C TYR A 91 3.21 5.86 -37.52
N LEU A 92 3.54 4.71 -36.93
CA LEU A 92 4.62 3.86 -37.41
C LEU A 92 4.28 3.27 -38.78
N ASP A 93 3.07 2.80 -39.03
CA ASP A 93 2.64 2.28 -40.30
C ASP A 93 2.70 3.38 -41.40
N LEU A 94 2.32 4.63 -41.06
CA LEU A 94 2.44 5.76 -41.95
C LEU A 94 3.91 6.09 -42.28
N ALA A 95 4.79 6.07 -41.27
CA ALA A 95 6.22 6.29 -41.45
C ALA A 95 6.86 5.21 -42.35
N LEU A 96 6.53 3.95 -42.10
CA LEU A 96 7.01 2.81 -42.91
C LEU A 96 6.53 2.86 -44.34
N LYS A 97 5.28 3.28 -44.57
CA LYS A 97 4.77 3.47 -45.95
C LYS A 97 5.53 4.59 -46.72
N ARG A 98 5.83 5.70 -46.04
CA ARG A 98 6.63 6.80 -46.63
C ARG A 98 8.05 6.33 -46.95
N GLU A 99 8.72 5.69 -46.00
CA GLU A 99 10.09 5.18 -46.18
C GLU A 99 10.16 4.14 -47.31
N LYS A 100 9.14 3.27 -47.43
CA LYS A 100 9.06 2.29 -48.53
C LYS A 100 8.96 2.96 -49.88
N ALA A 101 8.08 3.96 -50.01
CA ALA A 101 7.93 4.73 -51.26
C ALA A 101 9.21 5.49 -51.66
N GLU A 102 9.96 5.98 -50.66
CA GLU A 102 11.24 6.66 -50.90
C GLU A 102 12.35 5.66 -51.29
N ASN A 103 12.41 4.51 -50.62
CA ASN A 103 13.33 3.43 -50.97
C ASN A 103 13.09 2.89 -52.39
N GLU A 104 11.84 2.75 -52.81
CA GLU A 104 11.48 2.30 -54.17
C GLU A 104 12.00 3.28 -55.22
N LYS A 105 11.90 4.60 -54.98
CA LYS A 105 12.49 5.63 -55.89
C LYS A 105 14.01 5.52 -55.96
N ASN A 106 14.66 5.12 -54.90
CA ASN A 106 16.11 4.99 -54.78
C ASN A 106 16.63 3.56 -55.10
N GLY A 107 15.79 2.69 -55.67
CA GLY A 107 16.16 1.33 -56.08
C GLY A 107 16.37 0.35 -54.92
N LYS A 108 16.00 0.68 -53.68
CA LYS A 108 16.09 -0.19 -52.50
C LYS A 108 14.78 -0.95 -52.31
N LYS A 109 14.88 -2.30 -52.17
CA LYS A 109 13.67 -3.16 -52.03
C LYS A 109 13.16 -3.32 -50.61
N PHE A 110 13.99 -3.09 -49.60
CA PHE A 110 13.64 -3.40 -48.20
C PHE A 110 14.03 -2.26 -47.25
N ILE A 111 13.29 -2.16 -46.13
CA ILE A 111 13.65 -1.33 -44.97
C ILE A 111 14.43 -2.22 -44.01
N SER A 112 15.66 -1.85 -43.63
CA SER A 112 16.47 -2.62 -42.67
C SER A 112 15.81 -2.65 -41.27
N ARG A 113 16.17 -3.63 -40.47
CA ARG A 113 15.68 -3.77 -39.09
C ARG A 113 16.07 -2.55 -38.24
N GLU A 114 17.29 -2.05 -38.43
CA GLU A 114 17.81 -0.86 -37.74
C GLU A 114 17.00 0.38 -38.13
N ARG A 115 16.77 0.60 -39.44
CA ARG A 115 15.97 1.71 -39.89
C ARG A 115 14.54 1.70 -39.40
N ARG A 116 13.94 0.49 -39.27
CA ARG A 116 12.61 0.32 -38.67
C ARG A 116 12.60 0.71 -37.19
N LYS A 117 13.69 0.39 -36.47
CA LYS A 117 13.84 0.78 -35.03
C LYS A 117 13.96 2.28 -34.90
N GLU A 118 14.79 2.93 -35.73
CA GLU A 118 14.93 4.39 -35.77
C GLU A 118 13.60 5.09 -36.05
N LEU A 119 12.85 4.62 -37.05
CA LEU A 119 11.53 5.18 -37.39
C LEU A 119 10.56 5.05 -36.21
N LYS A 120 10.60 3.95 -35.49
CA LYS A 120 9.78 3.76 -34.30
C LYS A 120 10.15 4.75 -33.18
N GLU A 121 11.44 4.96 -32.96
CA GLU A 121 11.95 5.93 -31.97
C GLU A 121 11.58 7.36 -32.35
N GLN A 122 11.73 7.73 -33.62
CA GLN A 122 11.33 9.04 -34.14
C GLN A 122 9.83 9.29 -34.00
N VAL A 123 9.01 8.31 -34.34
CA VAL A 123 7.55 8.38 -34.18
C VAL A 123 7.20 8.53 -32.66
N GLN A 124 7.80 7.76 -31.79
CA GLN A 124 7.57 7.89 -30.36
C GLN A 124 7.96 9.27 -29.85
N LEU A 125 9.12 9.78 -30.24
CA LEU A 125 9.59 11.11 -29.85
C LEU A 125 8.65 12.22 -30.36
N SER A 126 8.19 12.13 -31.61
CA SER A 126 7.25 13.10 -32.18
C SER A 126 5.88 13.06 -31.48
N LEU A 127 5.44 11.88 -31.07
CA LEU A 127 4.19 11.72 -30.34
C LEU A 127 4.29 12.22 -28.90
N ARG A 128 5.43 12.04 -28.22
CA ARG A 128 5.64 12.56 -26.85
C ARG A 128 5.35 14.06 -26.77
N ARG A 129 5.74 14.85 -27.77
CA ARG A 129 5.45 16.30 -27.82
C ARG A 129 3.97 16.64 -28.04
N ARG A 130 3.14 15.66 -28.41
CA ARG A 130 1.71 15.85 -28.73
C ARG A 130 0.77 15.34 -27.66
N PHE A 131 1.28 14.58 -26.72
CA PHE A 131 0.51 14.03 -25.60
C PHE A 131 0.98 14.69 -24.31
N LEU A 132 0.07 15.25 -23.57
CA LEU A 132 0.36 15.76 -22.22
C LEU A 132 0.61 14.59 -21.26
N PRO A 133 1.48 14.78 -20.27
CA PRO A 133 1.63 13.79 -19.19
C PRO A 133 0.35 13.71 -18.36
N VAL A 134 0.11 12.56 -17.73
CA VAL A 134 -1.00 12.35 -16.81
C VAL A 134 -0.43 12.40 -15.40
N PRO A 135 -0.85 13.35 -14.56
CA PRO A 135 -0.36 13.48 -13.21
C PRO A 135 -0.90 12.35 -12.31
N GLY A 136 -0.06 11.85 -11.43
CA GLY A 136 -0.39 10.99 -10.32
C GLY A 136 0.15 11.61 -9.03
N GLU A 137 -0.68 11.67 -8.00
CA GLU A 137 -0.33 12.20 -6.69
C GLU A 137 -0.40 11.10 -5.63
N PHE A 138 0.62 11.07 -4.77
CA PHE A 138 0.74 10.11 -3.68
C PHE A 138 1.13 10.84 -2.40
N ASN A 139 0.19 11.02 -1.50
CA ASN A 139 0.41 11.72 -0.24
C ASN A 139 1.37 10.94 0.67
N VAL A 140 2.16 11.65 1.43
CA VAL A 140 3.07 11.18 2.47
C VAL A 140 2.73 11.85 3.78
N ILE A 141 2.62 11.09 4.85
CA ILE A 141 2.50 11.58 6.21
C ILE A 141 3.61 10.94 7.03
N TRP A 142 4.50 11.75 7.58
CA TRP A 142 5.59 11.31 8.43
C TRP A 142 5.33 11.76 9.87
N ASN A 143 5.09 10.82 10.77
CA ASN A 143 4.93 11.08 12.19
C ASN A 143 6.32 11.30 12.82
N THR A 144 6.56 12.50 13.36
CA THR A 144 7.85 12.88 13.91
C THR A 144 8.12 12.28 15.30
N ALA A 145 7.09 11.77 15.98
CA ALA A 145 7.23 11.22 17.33
C ALA A 145 7.74 9.76 17.32
N ASN A 146 7.31 8.96 16.34
CA ASN A 146 7.68 7.54 16.25
C ASN A 146 8.46 7.19 14.97
N ASN A 147 8.72 8.16 14.10
CA ASN A 147 9.40 8.00 12.81
C ASN A 147 8.71 7.02 11.85
N GLU A 148 7.40 6.84 12.00
CA GLU A 148 6.59 6.08 11.06
C GLU A 148 6.12 6.97 9.90
N ILE A 149 6.13 6.41 8.69
CA ILE A 149 5.73 7.09 7.48
C ILE A 149 4.61 6.31 6.80
N TRP A 150 3.54 7.01 6.43
CA TRP A 150 2.46 6.47 5.61
C TRP A 150 2.58 7.01 4.19
N PHE A 151 2.65 6.12 3.23
CA PHE A 151 2.70 6.45 1.82
C PHE A 151 1.42 5.97 1.11
N ALA A 152 0.70 6.88 0.47
CA ALA A 152 -0.64 6.63 -0.11
C ALA A 152 -0.60 5.79 -1.39
N SER A 153 0.10 4.67 -1.35
CA SER A 153 0.14 3.67 -2.42
C SER A 153 0.42 2.27 -1.84
N THR A 154 -0.06 1.24 -2.54
CA THR A 154 0.25 -0.17 -2.28
C THR A 154 0.82 -0.86 -3.52
N GLN A 155 1.23 -0.09 -4.54
CA GLN A 155 1.80 -0.59 -5.79
C GLN A 155 3.32 -0.68 -5.66
N THR A 156 3.91 -1.85 -5.82
CA THR A 156 5.35 -2.12 -5.66
C THR A 156 6.23 -1.10 -6.38
N LYS A 157 5.93 -0.80 -7.65
CA LYS A 157 6.69 0.19 -8.42
C LYS A 157 6.69 1.59 -7.79
N MET A 158 5.57 1.97 -7.16
CA MET A 158 5.46 3.27 -6.49
C MET A 158 6.20 3.28 -5.15
N LEU A 159 6.17 2.15 -4.44
CA LEU A 159 6.92 1.98 -3.19
C LEU A 159 8.43 2.07 -3.45
N GLU A 160 8.92 1.39 -4.48
CA GLU A 160 10.34 1.47 -4.90
C GLU A 160 10.75 2.90 -5.25
N LEU A 161 9.94 3.61 -6.05
CA LEU A 161 10.19 5.01 -6.39
C LEU A 161 10.23 5.89 -5.14
N PHE A 162 9.28 5.70 -4.23
CA PHE A 162 9.19 6.46 -2.99
C PHE A 162 10.45 6.25 -2.12
N VAL A 163 10.86 5.00 -1.89
CA VAL A 163 12.06 4.67 -1.11
C VAL A 163 13.30 5.34 -1.70
N GLN A 164 13.49 5.24 -3.02
CA GLN A 164 14.62 5.86 -3.71
C GLN A 164 14.62 7.39 -3.57
N ARG A 165 13.44 8.02 -3.75
CA ARG A 165 13.31 9.48 -3.63
C ARG A 165 13.49 9.95 -2.19
N PHE A 166 12.96 9.22 -1.22
CA PHE A 166 13.10 9.53 0.20
C PHE A 166 14.58 9.52 0.60
N LEU A 167 15.31 8.45 0.28
CA LEU A 167 16.75 8.35 0.54
C LEU A 167 17.55 9.46 -0.16
N ALA A 168 17.24 9.76 -1.43
CA ALA A 168 17.93 10.80 -2.18
C ALA A 168 17.74 12.20 -1.55
N THR A 169 16.55 12.47 -0.99
CA THR A 169 16.19 13.78 -0.42
C THR A 169 16.66 13.94 1.01
N PHE A 170 16.34 12.98 1.88
CA PHE A 170 16.55 13.11 3.34
C PHE A 170 17.82 12.41 3.83
N ARG A 171 18.47 11.60 3.00
CA ARG A 171 19.64 10.79 3.36
C ARG A 171 19.36 9.79 4.50
N LEU A 172 18.10 9.36 4.62
CA LEU A 172 17.64 8.40 5.60
C LEU A 172 17.10 7.17 4.88
N HIS A 173 17.43 5.99 5.39
CA HIS A 173 16.86 4.74 4.93
C HIS A 173 15.49 4.51 5.60
N ILE A 174 14.58 3.99 4.83
CA ILE A 174 13.27 3.57 5.30
C ILE A 174 13.01 2.13 4.90
N GLU A 175 12.35 1.39 5.77
CA GLU A 175 11.91 0.02 5.51
C GLU A 175 10.39 -0.07 5.61
N GLN A 176 9.81 -0.91 4.75
CA GLN A 176 8.38 -1.20 4.83
C GLN A 176 8.10 -2.02 6.09
N LEU A 177 7.03 -1.70 6.81
CA LEU A 177 6.57 -2.48 7.96
C LEU A 177 5.78 -3.70 7.45
N THR A 178 6.51 -4.73 7.02
CA THR A 178 5.93 -6.05 6.74
C THR A 178 5.57 -6.77 8.05
N PRO A 179 4.84 -7.90 8.02
CA PRO A 179 4.54 -8.62 9.25
C PRO A 179 5.76 -8.89 10.15
N PRO A 180 6.87 -9.49 9.68
CA PRO A 180 8.02 -9.70 10.54
C PRO A 180 8.69 -8.39 11.01
N ASP A 181 8.77 -7.35 10.15
CA ASP A 181 9.38 -6.08 10.53
C ASP A 181 8.54 -5.34 11.58
N LEU A 182 7.21 -5.41 11.46
CA LEU A 182 6.31 -4.87 12.47
C LEU A 182 6.43 -5.65 13.80
N ALA A 183 6.51 -6.98 13.75
CA ALA A 183 6.74 -7.81 14.93
C ALA A 183 8.05 -7.45 15.63
N LEU A 184 9.15 -7.33 14.87
CA LEU A 184 10.45 -6.92 15.38
C LEU A 184 10.40 -5.53 16.03
N SER A 185 9.67 -4.60 15.41
CA SER A 185 9.50 -3.26 15.94
C SER A 185 8.69 -3.21 17.25
N MET A 186 7.78 -4.16 17.45
CA MET A 186 6.92 -4.26 18.63
C MET A 186 7.57 -4.99 19.81
N LEU A 187 8.38 -6.00 19.51
CA LEU A 187 8.91 -6.94 20.51
C LEU A 187 10.40 -6.73 20.79
N GLY A 188 11.13 -6.03 19.91
CA GLY A 188 12.56 -5.81 20.07
C GLY A 188 13.42 -6.90 19.42
N LYS A 189 14.73 -6.63 19.33
CA LYS A 189 15.72 -7.49 18.64
C LYS A 189 15.92 -8.86 19.31
N GLU A 190 15.61 -8.97 20.58
CA GLU A 190 15.65 -10.24 21.33
C GLU A 190 14.67 -11.29 20.81
N SER A 191 13.65 -10.86 20.07
CA SER A 191 12.64 -11.74 19.46
C SER A 191 12.92 -12.09 18.00
N GLU A 192 14.02 -11.63 17.41
CA GLU A 192 14.34 -11.75 15.98
C GLU A 192 14.37 -13.22 15.50
N GLU A 193 15.02 -14.11 16.27
CA GLU A 193 15.10 -15.53 15.95
C GLU A 193 13.71 -16.19 15.98
N ALA A 194 12.92 -15.92 17.02
CA ALA A 194 11.56 -16.47 17.15
C ALA A 194 10.61 -15.94 16.04
N ILE A 195 10.76 -14.68 15.65
CA ILE A 195 9.99 -14.08 14.55
C ILE A 195 10.39 -14.74 13.23
N HIS A 196 11.69 -14.91 12.97
CA HIS A 196 12.19 -15.55 11.77
C HIS A 196 11.68 -16.99 11.65
N ASP A 197 11.73 -17.76 12.73
CA ASP A 197 11.21 -19.12 12.77
C ASP A 197 9.69 -19.16 12.51
N ALA A 198 8.96 -18.20 13.07
CA ALA A 198 7.52 -18.08 12.87
C ALA A 198 7.12 -17.65 11.44
N ASP A 199 7.99 -16.92 10.73
CA ASP A 199 7.75 -16.49 9.35
C ASP A 199 8.35 -17.46 8.30
N SER A 200 9.04 -18.51 8.75
CA SER A 200 9.57 -19.53 7.85
C SER A 200 8.46 -20.38 7.25
N VAL A 201 8.49 -20.54 5.93
CA VAL A 201 7.55 -21.41 5.21
C VAL A 201 7.93 -22.86 5.46
N ASP A 202 7.31 -23.51 6.43
CA ASP A 202 7.32 -24.96 6.47
C ASP A 202 6.21 -25.50 5.56
N TYR A 203 6.56 -26.46 4.69
CA TYR A 203 5.67 -27.00 3.66
C TYR A 203 4.44 -27.75 4.21
N THR A 204 4.26 -27.83 5.53
CA THR A 204 3.25 -28.68 6.12
C THR A 204 1.92 -27.97 6.42
N MET A 205 1.89 -26.93 7.23
CA MET A 205 0.62 -26.25 7.58
C MET A 205 0.82 -24.76 7.91
N ASP A 206 2.01 -24.37 8.30
CA ASP A 206 2.29 -23.00 8.74
C ASP A 206 2.45 -22.08 7.54
N GLY A 207 1.75 -20.97 7.55
CA GLY A 207 1.87 -19.89 6.59
C GLY A 207 2.93 -18.89 7.05
N ILE A 208 3.24 -17.93 6.18
CA ILE A 208 3.96 -16.73 6.62
C ILE A 208 3.16 -16.02 7.71
N LEU A 209 3.85 -15.33 8.58
CA LEU A 209 3.32 -14.72 9.80
C LEU A 209 2.01 -13.91 9.58
N GLY A 210 1.92 -13.17 8.48
CA GLY A 210 0.70 -12.41 8.15
C GLY A 210 -0.48 -13.28 7.72
N GLN A 211 -0.25 -14.46 7.13
CA GLN A 211 -1.32 -15.41 6.78
C GLN A 211 -1.89 -16.07 8.04
N ASP A 212 -1.01 -16.44 8.96
CA ASP A 212 -1.40 -17.01 10.24
C ASP A 212 -2.18 -15.98 11.07
N PHE A 213 -1.73 -14.71 11.07
CA PHE A 213 -2.45 -13.61 11.71
C PHE A 213 -3.89 -13.46 11.19
N LEU A 214 -4.07 -13.37 9.87
CA LEU A 214 -5.41 -13.20 9.30
C LEU A 214 -6.30 -14.43 9.50
N THR A 215 -5.73 -15.62 9.51
CA THR A 215 -6.48 -16.86 9.79
C THR A 215 -6.91 -16.92 11.25
N TRP A 216 -5.99 -16.63 12.18
CA TRP A 216 -6.28 -16.55 13.61
C TRP A 216 -7.32 -15.46 13.91
N LEU A 217 -7.17 -14.28 13.29
CA LEU A 217 -8.10 -13.17 13.51
C LEU A 217 -9.52 -13.54 13.07
N TRP A 218 -9.64 -14.23 11.92
CA TRP A 218 -10.94 -14.72 11.47
C TRP A 218 -11.54 -15.73 12.44
N PHE A 219 -10.76 -16.72 12.86
CA PHE A 219 -11.16 -17.69 13.87
C PHE A 219 -11.65 -17.01 15.15
N GLN A 220 -10.85 -16.11 15.72
CA GLN A 220 -11.19 -15.43 16.98
C GLN A 220 -12.41 -14.52 16.84
N SER A 221 -12.55 -13.79 15.75
CA SER A 221 -13.71 -12.92 15.52
C SER A 221 -15.03 -13.69 15.41
N ASP A 222 -14.96 -14.97 15.01
CA ASP A 222 -16.13 -15.84 14.86
C ASP A 222 -16.48 -16.60 16.15
N VAL A 223 -15.48 -16.99 16.94
CA VAL A 223 -15.66 -17.83 18.12
C VAL A 223 -15.75 -16.99 19.40
N ALA A 224 -14.95 -15.94 19.52
CA ALA A 224 -14.86 -15.09 20.71
C ALA A 224 -14.78 -13.59 20.35
N PRO A 225 -15.84 -12.99 19.78
CA PRO A 225 -15.80 -11.60 19.28
C PRO A 225 -15.52 -10.55 20.37
N SER A 226 -15.71 -10.89 21.65
CA SER A 226 -15.40 -10.00 22.78
C SER A 226 -13.98 -10.16 23.34
N PHE A 227 -13.15 -10.96 22.70
CA PHE A 227 -11.77 -11.24 23.13
C PHE A 227 -10.83 -10.04 22.98
N PHE A 228 -11.06 -9.18 22.00
CA PHE A 228 -10.12 -8.16 21.60
C PHE A 228 -10.03 -6.97 22.56
N ARG A 229 -8.81 -6.55 22.84
CA ARG A 229 -8.47 -5.40 23.70
C ARG A 229 -7.39 -4.56 23.06
N THR A 230 -7.43 -3.27 23.30
CA THR A 230 -6.29 -2.37 23.02
C THR A 230 -5.16 -2.59 24.03
N ASP A 231 -3.98 -2.03 23.78
CA ASP A 231 -2.82 -2.18 24.68
C ASP A 231 -3.08 -1.60 26.08
N ASP A 232 -3.99 -0.61 26.21
CA ASP A 232 -4.47 -0.06 27.49
C ASP A 232 -5.66 -0.85 28.08
N GLY A 233 -6.00 -2.00 27.50
CA GLY A 233 -7.02 -2.92 28.00
C GLY A 233 -8.46 -2.58 27.62
N GLN A 234 -8.72 -1.55 26.81
CA GLN A 234 -10.07 -1.18 26.38
C GLN A 234 -10.63 -2.20 25.38
N PRO A 235 -11.90 -2.62 25.53
CA PRO A 235 -12.50 -3.56 24.58
C PRO A 235 -12.82 -2.91 23.26
N PHE A 236 -12.71 -3.68 22.16
CA PHE A 236 -13.22 -3.32 20.85
C PHE A 236 -13.70 -4.56 20.09
N GLN A 237 -14.47 -4.36 19.04
CA GLN A 237 -15.05 -5.46 18.28
C GLN A 237 -14.38 -5.57 16.90
N VAL A 238 -14.25 -6.82 16.45
CA VAL A 238 -13.71 -7.16 15.15
C VAL A 238 -14.66 -8.13 14.45
N SER A 239 -14.93 -7.90 13.18
CA SER A 239 -15.60 -8.88 12.33
C SER A 239 -14.94 -8.99 10.96
N MET A 240 -14.96 -10.20 10.38
CA MET A 240 -14.37 -10.51 9.07
C MET A 240 -15.38 -11.16 8.12
N GLU A 241 -16.64 -10.75 8.17
CA GLU A 241 -17.75 -11.42 7.51
C GLU A 241 -17.94 -11.02 6.03
N LYS A 242 -17.32 -9.91 5.57
CA LYS A 242 -17.63 -9.33 4.27
C LYS A 242 -16.81 -9.91 3.12
N ARG A 243 -15.53 -10.10 3.28
CA ARG A 243 -14.66 -10.59 2.21
C ARG A 243 -13.35 -11.18 2.74
N VAL A 244 -13.05 -12.39 2.29
CA VAL A 244 -11.75 -13.05 2.51
C VAL A 244 -11.22 -13.56 1.18
N THR A 245 -9.93 -13.39 0.93
CA THR A 245 -9.24 -13.96 -0.23
C THR A 245 -8.29 -15.04 0.25
N VAL A 246 -8.43 -16.23 -0.29
CA VAL A 246 -7.56 -17.37 0.00
C VAL A 246 -6.73 -17.71 -1.23
N THR A 247 -5.47 -18.05 -1.02
CA THR A 247 -4.52 -18.41 -2.08
C THR A 247 -3.85 -19.72 -1.73
N GLY A 248 -3.64 -20.57 -2.74
CA GLY A 248 -2.91 -21.84 -2.62
C GLY A 248 -2.22 -22.17 -3.93
N PHE A 249 -1.55 -23.30 -3.96
CA PHE A 249 -0.91 -23.82 -5.16
C PHE A 249 -1.61 -25.10 -5.62
N SER A 250 -1.87 -25.22 -6.93
CA SER A 250 -2.28 -26.46 -7.58
C SER A 250 -1.17 -26.88 -8.53
N GLY A 251 -0.28 -27.77 -8.06
CA GLY A 251 0.96 -28.08 -8.78
C GLY A 251 1.91 -26.88 -8.84
N VAL A 252 2.16 -26.36 -10.04
CA VAL A 252 3.05 -25.20 -10.28
C VAL A 252 2.28 -23.88 -10.30
N ASP A 253 0.96 -23.94 -10.51
CA ASP A 253 0.13 -22.74 -10.67
C ASP A 253 -0.42 -22.24 -9.33
N ARG A 254 -0.38 -20.92 -9.17
CA ARG A 254 -0.97 -20.23 -8.01
C ARG A 254 -2.47 -20.02 -8.25
N GLU A 255 -3.29 -20.62 -7.42
CA GLU A 255 -4.73 -20.42 -7.43
C GLU A 255 -5.16 -19.41 -6.37
N THR A 256 -5.96 -18.44 -6.76
CA THR A 256 -6.52 -17.44 -5.86
C THR A 256 -8.05 -17.46 -5.94
N ALA A 257 -8.72 -17.58 -4.82
CA ALA A 257 -10.16 -17.45 -4.71
C ALA A 257 -10.50 -16.30 -3.78
N SER A 258 -11.24 -15.30 -4.27
CA SER A 258 -11.78 -14.21 -3.45
C SER A 258 -13.27 -14.50 -3.20
N VAL A 259 -13.61 -14.71 -1.95
CA VAL A 259 -14.98 -14.97 -1.52
C VAL A 259 -15.54 -13.69 -0.89
N THR A 260 -16.64 -13.21 -1.44
CA THR A 260 -17.39 -12.05 -0.91
C THR A 260 -18.74 -12.55 -0.43
N ALA A 261 -19.08 -12.23 0.82
CA ALA A 261 -20.40 -12.56 1.35
C ALA A 261 -21.48 -11.82 0.56
N SER A 262 -22.34 -12.57 -0.12
CA SER A 262 -23.45 -12.02 -0.89
C SER A 262 -24.79 -12.12 -0.15
N ASP A 263 -24.89 -12.95 0.90
CA ASP A 263 -26.11 -13.16 1.68
C ASP A 263 -25.90 -13.70 3.09
N ILE A 264 -26.93 -13.54 3.91
CA ILE A 264 -26.99 -13.76 5.36
C ILE A 264 -26.84 -15.23 5.77
N ALA A 265 -26.94 -16.19 4.87
CA ALA A 265 -27.13 -17.61 5.23
C ALA A 265 -25.84 -18.40 5.51
N SER A 266 -24.69 -18.04 4.98
CA SER A 266 -23.37 -18.64 5.30
C SER A 266 -22.23 -17.80 4.75
N PRO A 267 -21.84 -16.71 5.42
CA PRO A 267 -20.78 -15.87 4.93
C PRO A 267 -19.45 -16.64 4.98
N LEU A 268 -18.75 -16.68 3.83
CA LEU A 268 -17.39 -17.19 3.71
C LEU A 268 -17.20 -18.72 3.87
N SER A 269 -18.25 -19.53 3.81
CA SER A 269 -18.13 -21.00 3.84
C SER A 269 -17.19 -21.55 2.76
N GLU A 270 -17.25 -20.98 1.54
CA GLU A 270 -16.36 -21.37 0.44
C GLU A 270 -14.88 -21.06 0.73
N ALA A 271 -14.59 -19.96 1.43
CA ALA A 271 -13.23 -19.64 1.84
C ALA A 271 -12.73 -20.63 2.89
N ARG A 272 -13.58 -21.09 3.82
CA ARG A 272 -13.23 -22.16 4.78
C ARG A 272 -12.97 -23.48 4.08
N VAL A 273 -13.75 -23.83 3.07
CA VAL A 273 -13.46 -24.98 2.22
C VAL A 273 -12.06 -24.84 1.58
N GLY A 274 -11.70 -23.62 1.12
CA GLY A 274 -10.34 -23.35 0.64
C GLY A 274 -9.26 -23.65 1.68
N LEU A 275 -9.47 -23.24 2.94
CA LEU A 275 -8.53 -23.54 4.05
C LEU A 275 -8.39 -25.06 4.28
N ARG A 276 -9.48 -25.82 4.19
CA ARG A 276 -9.42 -27.30 4.26
C ARG A 276 -8.54 -27.93 3.20
N TRP A 277 -8.46 -27.32 2.03
CA TRP A 277 -7.62 -27.75 0.92
C TRP A 277 -6.20 -27.17 0.98
N GLY A 278 -5.79 -26.62 2.13
CA GLY A 278 -4.45 -26.09 2.35
C GLY A 278 -4.22 -24.70 1.75
N LYS A 279 -5.26 -24.01 1.26
CA LYS A 279 -5.13 -22.58 0.89
C LYS A 279 -4.96 -21.74 2.15
N LYS A 280 -4.26 -20.60 2.02
CA LYS A 280 -4.00 -19.66 3.11
C LYS A 280 -4.71 -18.34 2.86
N VAL A 281 -5.08 -17.63 3.93
CA VAL A 281 -5.67 -16.28 3.82
C VAL A 281 -4.60 -15.32 3.31
N SER A 282 -4.82 -14.74 2.14
CA SER A 282 -3.89 -13.77 1.52
C SER A 282 -4.32 -12.32 1.70
N SER A 283 -5.60 -12.07 1.89
CA SER A 283 -6.14 -10.77 2.32
C SER A 283 -7.53 -10.91 2.90
N ALA A 284 -7.91 -9.96 3.77
CA ALA A 284 -9.22 -9.93 4.36
C ALA A 284 -9.73 -8.50 4.53
N LEU A 285 -11.05 -8.32 4.41
CA LEU A 285 -11.72 -7.09 4.82
C LEU A 285 -12.11 -7.23 6.28
N ILE A 286 -11.51 -6.40 7.11
CA ILE A 286 -11.69 -6.35 8.56
C ILE A 286 -12.58 -5.16 8.88
N HIS A 287 -13.60 -5.38 9.68
CA HIS A 287 -14.40 -4.33 10.28
C HIS A 287 -14.03 -4.20 11.74
N LEU A 288 -13.64 -3.00 12.15
CA LEU A 288 -13.26 -2.66 13.53
C LEU A 288 -14.26 -1.68 14.09
N THR A 289 -14.70 -1.91 15.31
CA THR A 289 -15.60 -0.97 16.02
C THR A 289 -15.06 -0.72 17.43
N LYS A 290 -14.78 0.55 17.72
CA LYS A 290 -14.41 1.01 19.06
C LYS A 290 -15.27 2.21 19.40
N ASP A 291 -15.96 2.16 20.53
CA ASP A 291 -16.93 3.18 20.92
C ASP A 291 -17.95 3.42 19.78
N ASP A 292 -18.11 4.68 19.34
CA ASP A 292 -18.98 5.05 18.22
C ASP A 292 -18.27 5.04 16.84
N PHE A 293 -16.99 4.64 16.81
CA PHE A 293 -16.19 4.66 15.58
C PHE A 293 -16.16 3.30 14.91
N GLY A 294 -16.56 3.26 13.64
CA GLY A 294 -16.47 2.08 12.78
C GLY A 294 -15.47 2.28 11.64
N PHE A 295 -14.63 1.29 11.40
CA PHE A 295 -13.60 1.30 10.37
C PHE A 295 -13.70 0.05 9.50
N ASP A 296 -13.63 0.20 8.19
CA ASP A 296 -13.46 -0.92 7.26
C ASP A 296 -12.07 -0.85 6.65
N VAL A 297 -11.30 -1.92 6.68
CA VAL A 297 -9.96 -1.97 6.06
C VAL A 297 -9.69 -3.33 5.46
N SER A 298 -9.13 -3.37 4.27
CA SER A 298 -8.63 -4.60 3.66
C SER A 298 -7.13 -4.71 3.87
N VAL A 299 -6.70 -5.73 4.60
CA VAL A 299 -5.28 -5.99 4.92
C VAL A 299 -4.76 -7.12 4.05
N LYS A 300 -3.58 -6.97 3.46
CA LYS A 300 -2.86 -8.04 2.76
C LYS A 300 -1.90 -8.74 3.72
N ALA A 301 -1.91 -10.05 3.71
CA ALA A 301 -1.05 -10.87 4.57
C ALA A 301 0.45 -10.72 4.30
N ALA A 302 0.83 -10.55 3.02
CA ALA A 302 2.24 -10.58 2.62
C ALA A 302 3.04 -9.33 3.04
N ASP A 303 2.39 -8.18 3.03
CA ASP A 303 3.07 -6.89 3.15
C ASP A 303 2.39 -5.90 4.10
N PHE A 304 1.34 -6.33 4.79
CA PHE A 304 0.49 -5.50 5.67
C PHE A 304 0.07 -4.17 5.08
N SER A 305 0.00 -4.08 3.74
CA SER A 305 -0.58 -2.91 3.09
C SER A 305 -2.07 -2.79 3.42
N LEU A 306 -2.47 -1.57 3.76
CA LEU A 306 -3.84 -1.23 4.12
C LEU A 306 -4.57 -0.69 2.89
N ASN A 307 -5.61 -1.42 2.44
CA ASN A 307 -6.35 -1.06 1.25
C ASN A 307 -7.77 -0.62 1.59
N SER A 308 -8.19 0.47 0.95
CA SER A 308 -9.56 0.99 1.09
C SER A 308 -9.99 1.20 2.54
N LEU A 309 -9.08 1.67 3.40
CA LEU A 309 -9.41 2.05 4.77
C LEU A 309 -10.48 3.15 4.73
N LYS A 310 -11.66 2.84 5.26
CA LYS A 310 -12.74 3.78 5.49
C LYS A 310 -12.78 4.16 6.95
N THR A 311 -12.81 5.44 7.22
CA THR A 311 -12.98 6.01 8.55
C THR A 311 -14.41 6.54 8.71
N PRO A 312 -14.88 6.79 9.92
CA PRO A 312 -16.09 7.54 10.17
C PRO A 312 -16.14 8.85 9.37
N LYS A 313 -17.33 9.28 9.02
CA LYS A 313 -17.51 10.57 8.35
C LYS A 313 -17.22 11.69 9.33
N ILE A 314 -16.41 12.63 8.88
CA ILE A 314 -16.13 13.85 9.59
C ILE A 314 -17.29 14.81 9.32
N ASP A 315 -17.98 15.27 10.37
CA ASP A 315 -19.07 16.25 10.22
C ASP A 315 -18.49 17.63 9.88
N LYS A 316 -19.00 18.23 8.81
CA LYS A 316 -18.53 19.53 8.32
C LYS A 316 -19.37 20.71 8.84
N SER A 317 -20.43 20.45 9.60
CA SER A 317 -21.44 21.46 9.92
C SER A 317 -20.99 22.52 10.95
N ASP A 318 -19.96 22.24 11.77
CA ASP A 318 -19.56 23.10 12.91
C ASP A 318 -18.13 23.64 12.82
N ARG A 319 -17.53 23.72 11.62
CA ARG A 319 -16.10 23.97 11.48
C ARG A 319 -15.79 25.33 10.90
N ASP A 320 -14.83 25.98 11.52
CA ASP A 320 -13.95 26.94 10.84
C ASP A 320 -13.32 26.27 9.62
N ASP A 321 -13.25 26.98 8.50
CA ASP A 321 -12.66 26.49 7.22
C ASP A 321 -11.13 26.28 7.32
N ASP A 322 -10.64 25.71 8.43
CA ASP A 322 -9.21 25.44 8.64
C ASP A 322 -8.82 24.06 8.05
N PRO A 323 -8.02 24.02 6.97
CA PRO A 323 -7.56 22.78 6.35
C PRO A 323 -6.74 21.90 7.29
N ASP A 324 -5.99 22.48 8.22
CA ASP A 324 -5.14 21.76 9.16
C ASP A 324 -5.97 21.02 10.21
N SER A 325 -7.11 21.59 10.63
CA SER A 325 -8.05 20.91 11.52
C SER A 325 -8.61 19.64 10.88
N LEU A 326 -9.04 19.71 9.62
CA LEU A 326 -9.52 18.55 8.87
C LEU A 326 -8.44 17.47 8.69
N PHE A 327 -7.21 17.90 8.40
CA PHE A 327 -6.07 17.00 8.29
C PHE A 327 -5.82 16.27 9.60
N LEU A 328 -5.70 16.97 10.72
CA LEU A 328 -5.40 16.38 12.02
C LEU A 328 -6.50 15.41 12.48
N GLU A 329 -7.76 15.76 12.27
CA GLU A 329 -8.88 14.87 12.60
C GLU A 329 -8.85 13.60 11.74
N LYS A 330 -8.56 13.74 10.45
CA LYS A 330 -8.45 12.58 9.55
C LYS A 330 -7.29 11.67 9.92
N VAL A 331 -6.13 12.25 10.25
CA VAL A 331 -4.96 11.51 10.71
C VAL A 331 -5.27 10.80 12.02
N PHE A 332 -5.91 11.44 12.98
CA PHE A 332 -6.34 10.82 14.23
C PHE A 332 -7.23 9.58 14.00
N LEU A 333 -8.20 9.68 13.08
CA LEU A 333 -9.06 8.52 12.76
C LEU A 333 -8.26 7.37 12.11
N ILE A 334 -7.31 7.69 11.24
CA ILE A 334 -6.43 6.69 10.63
C ILE A 334 -5.52 6.05 11.69
N GLU A 335 -4.92 6.86 12.57
CA GLU A 335 -4.09 6.36 13.68
C GLU A 335 -4.89 5.46 14.62
N THR A 336 -6.13 5.81 14.91
CA THR A 336 -7.01 4.95 15.70
C THR A 336 -7.17 3.59 15.05
N ALA A 337 -7.47 3.53 13.75
CA ALA A 337 -7.60 2.26 13.04
C ALA A 337 -6.28 1.46 13.00
N VAL A 338 -5.15 2.13 12.79
CA VAL A 338 -3.81 1.51 12.80
C VAL A 338 -3.49 0.96 14.19
N THR A 339 -3.75 1.72 15.26
CA THR A 339 -3.52 1.29 16.64
C THR A 339 -4.37 0.05 17.01
N LEU A 340 -5.62 -0.01 16.54
CA LEU A 340 -6.46 -1.20 16.74
C LEU A 340 -5.87 -2.42 16.02
N LEU A 341 -5.41 -2.27 14.77
CA LEU A 341 -4.76 -3.35 14.04
C LEU A 341 -3.45 -3.79 14.70
N ASP A 342 -2.64 -2.85 15.18
CA ASP A 342 -1.39 -3.13 15.87
C ASP A 342 -1.64 -3.86 17.20
N SER A 343 -2.69 -3.49 17.95
CA SER A 343 -3.11 -4.20 19.16
C SER A 343 -3.54 -5.65 18.86
N LEU A 344 -4.26 -5.87 17.76
CA LEU A 344 -4.61 -7.23 17.31
C LEU A 344 -3.37 -8.06 16.97
N TYR A 345 -2.45 -7.44 16.25
CA TYR A 345 -1.23 -8.12 15.84
C TYR A 345 -0.33 -8.46 17.05
N ARG A 346 -0.23 -7.56 18.03
CA ARG A 346 0.48 -7.82 19.29
C ARG A 346 -0.12 -8.97 20.08
N GLN A 347 -1.46 -9.04 20.18
CA GLN A 347 -2.15 -10.16 20.84
C GLN A 347 -1.88 -11.49 20.12
N PHE A 348 -1.91 -11.47 18.78
CA PHE A 348 -1.55 -12.64 17.97
C PHE A 348 -0.10 -13.09 18.23
N LEU A 349 0.86 -12.14 18.20
CA LEU A 349 2.28 -12.45 18.43
C LEU A 349 2.52 -13.11 19.79
N GLY A 350 1.81 -12.64 20.83
CA GLY A 350 1.88 -13.26 22.17
C GLY A 350 1.47 -14.73 22.19
N LEU A 351 0.60 -15.16 21.26
CA LEU A 351 0.19 -16.56 21.10
C LEU A 351 1.12 -17.31 20.11
N ARG A 352 1.44 -16.66 18.99
CA ARG A 352 2.17 -17.30 17.85
C ARG A 352 3.60 -17.66 18.21
N LEU A 353 4.26 -16.84 19.03
CA LEU A 353 5.65 -17.05 19.42
C LEU A 353 5.81 -18.01 20.61
N ASP A 354 4.73 -18.36 21.28
CA ASP A 354 4.70 -19.44 22.29
C ASP A 354 4.25 -20.74 21.60
N LYS A 355 5.17 -21.67 21.44
CA LYS A 355 4.94 -22.90 20.67
C LYS A 355 3.79 -23.73 21.24
N ASP A 356 3.74 -23.90 22.56
CA ASP A 356 2.71 -24.74 23.20
C ASP A 356 1.32 -24.10 23.07
N MET A 357 1.24 -22.77 23.18
CA MET A 357 0.01 -22.01 22.99
C MET A 357 -0.42 -22.01 21.53
N TRP A 358 0.53 -21.89 20.59
CA TRP A 358 0.22 -21.89 19.17
C TRP A 358 -0.25 -23.26 18.67
N ASP A 359 0.39 -24.35 19.08
CA ASP A 359 -0.03 -25.71 18.74
C ASP A 359 -1.48 -25.95 19.18
N LYS A 360 -1.83 -25.57 20.41
CA LYS A 360 -3.20 -25.66 20.91
C LYS A 360 -4.18 -24.80 20.09
N THR A 361 -3.81 -23.56 19.80
CA THR A 361 -4.64 -22.64 19.01
C THR A 361 -4.84 -23.16 17.59
N THR A 362 -3.81 -23.78 17.02
CA THR A 362 -3.88 -24.41 15.68
C THR A 362 -4.84 -25.59 15.67
N ASP A 363 -4.82 -26.43 16.67
CA ASP A 363 -5.78 -27.53 16.83
C ASP A 363 -7.23 -27.02 16.91
N GLU A 364 -7.46 -25.95 17.67
CA GLU A 364 -8.77 -25.31 17.77
C GLU A 364 -9.22 -24.69 16.43
N MET A 365 -8.32 -24.04 15.71
CA MET A 365 -8.59 -23.51 14.35
C MET A 365 -8.92 -24.62 13.35
N ILE A 366 -8.18 -25.75 13.37
CA ILE A 366 -8.44 -26.92 12.52
C ILE A 366 -9.83 -27.47 12.81
N GLN A 367 -10.23 -27.58 14.07
CA GLN A 367 -11.55 -28.03 14.48
C GLN A 367 -12.64 -27.05 14.00
N TRP A 368 -12.45 -25.75 14.22
CA TRP A 368 -13.36 -24.72 13.73
C TRP A 368 -13.54 -24.73 12.21
N ILE A 369 -12.46 -24.96 11.44
CA ILE A 369 -12.54 -25.11 9.98
C ILE A 369 -13.40 -26.33 9.61
N LYS A 370 -13.34 -27.43 10.36
CA LYS A 370 -14.10 -28.67 10.10
C LYS A 370 -15.57 -28.57 10.45
N GLU A 371 -15.92 -27.93 11.55
CA GLU A 371 -17.27 -27.94 12.12
C GLU A 371 -18.24 -26.99 11.44
N ARG A 372 -17.75 -25.90 10.81
CA ARG A 372 -18.60 -24.83 10.24
C ARG A 372 -18.61 -24.76 8.71
N CYS A 373 -18.29 -25.86 8.04
CA CYS A 373 -18.42 -25.94 6.57
C CYS A 373 -19.67 -26.68 6.12
#